data_026100cf2dab69dfbe409987d0d15655
#
_entry.id   026100cf2dab69dfbe409987d0d15655
#
_cell.length_a   1.000
_cell.length_b   1.000
_cell.length_c   1.000
_cell.angle_alpha   90.00
_cell.angle_beta   90.00
_cell.angle_gamma   90.00
#
_symmetry.space_group_name_H-M   'P 1'
#
loop_
_entity.id
_entity.type
_entity.pdbx_description
1 polymer ?
#
loop_
_entity_poly.entity_id
_entity_poly.type
_entity_poly.pdbx_seq_one_letter_code
_entity_poly.pdbx_strand_id
1 'polypeptide(L)'
;VQFVIVCDGTFNASTSDGLTVHLYPSDDNSTFDDRYWFKYDIKPCVQIGYDAGTVEWILGETVTAASAGTGTVVGWTISSGSFAGDDAAGNLYLEDQTGTMANDDALTGSVAGAATQNGSVANHAFQHHSQPISPIPLYMKARVTNNGDESVTGFTLAVTTMGL
;
A
#
# COMPACT_ATOMS: atom_id res chain seq x y z
N VAL A 1 -14.09 25.00 2.79
CA VAL A 1 -13.81 23.76 3.55
C VAL A 1 -13.28 22.73 2.58
N GLN A 2 -12.24 22.05 2.95
CA GLN A 2 -11.68 20.90 2.22
C GLN A 2 -11.92 19.63 3.04
N PHE A 3 -11.90 18.49 2.39
CA PHE A 3 -11.95 17.21 3.08
C PHE A 3 -10.91 16.25 2.52
N VAL A 4 -10.58 15.26 3.32
CA VAL A 4 -9.68 14.16 2.96
C VAL A 4 -10.47 12.86 3.15
N ILE A 5 -10.33 11.95 2.20
CA ILE A 5 -10.83 10.58 2.33
C ILE A 5 -9.72 9.78 2.99
N VAL A 6 -10.07 9.08 4.05
CA VAL A 6 -9.19 8.13 4.74
C VAL A 6 -9.74 6.73 4.49
N CYS A 7 -8.91 5.87 3.96
CA CYS A 7 -9.21 4.46 3.73
C CYS A 7 -8.22 3.61 4.51
N ASP A 8 -8.73 2.73 5.35
CA ASP A 8 -7.96 1.76 6.10
C ASP A 8 -8.37 0.34 5.71
N GLY A 9 -7.47 -0.60 5.86
CA GLY A 9 -7.76 -2.01 5.63
C GLY A 9 -6.50 -2.86 5.68
N THR A 10 -6.64 -4.15 5.39
CA THR A 10 -5.52 -5.08 5.31
C THR A 10 -5.63 -5.88 4.02
N PHE A 11 -4.63 -5.78 3.17
CA PHE A 11 -4.49 -6.62 1.98
C PHE A 11 -4.00 -8.01 2.37
N ASN A 12 -4.51 -9.02 1.68
CA ASN A 12 -3.94 -10.36 1.73
C ASN A 12 -2.57 -10.36 1.03
N ALA A 13 -1.63 -11.14 1.54
CA ALA A 13 -0.27 -11.27 1.00
C ALA A 13 -0.23 -11.75 -0.46
N SER A 14 -1.29 -12.38 -0.95
CA SER A 14 -1.42 -12.84 -2.34
C SER A 14 -2.15 -11.85 -3.25
N THR A 15 -2.52 -10.66 -2.76
CA THR A 15 -3.26 -9.67 -3.54
C THR A 15 -2.38 -9.07 -4.63
N SER A 16 -2.79 -9.21 -5.91
CA SER A 16 -2.10 -8.63 -7.07
C SER A 16 -2.66 -7.26 -7.46
N ASP A 17 -3.95 -7.05 -7.21
CA ASP A 17 -4.67 -5.84 -7.59
C ASP A 17 -5.24 -5.14 -6.36
N GLY A 18 -5.36 -3.82 -6.43
CA GLY A 18 -5.79 -3.01 -5.31
C GLY A 18 -7.29 -2.72 -5.30
N LEU A 19 -7.64 -1.65 -4.62
CA LEU A 19 -9.01 -1.14 -4.52
C LEU A 19 -9.16 0.13 -5.34
N THR A 20 -10.35 0.34 -5.88
CA THR A 20 -10.76 1.63 -6.47
C THR A 20 -11.93 2.19 -5.68
N VAL A 21 -11.80 3.43 -5.22
CA VAL A 21 -12.86 4.19 -4.57
C VAL A 21 -13.37 5.24 -5.54
N HIS A 22 -14.66 5.21 -5.85
CA HIS A 22 -15.34 6.24 -6.63
C HIS A 22 -16.31 7.01 -5.74
N LEU A 23 -16.31 8.33 -5.84
CA LEU A 23 -17.28 9.20 -5.19
C LEU A 23 -18.23 9.79 -6.21
N TYR A 24 -19.50 9.69 -5.93
CA TYR A 24 -20.60 10.22 -6.72
C TYR A 24 -21.29 11.32 -5.93
N PRO A 25 -21.38 12.56 -6.48
CA PRO A 25 -22.05 13.67 -5.80
C PRO A 25 -23.57 13.59 -5.92
N SER A 26 -24.25 14.30 -5.02
CA SER A 26 -25.68 14.55 -5.08
C SER A 26 -26.02 15.82 -4.32
N ASP A 27 -27.06 16.52 -4.77
CA ASP A 27 -27.57 17.73 -4.12
C ASP A 27 -28.76 17.42 -3.18
N ASP A 28 -29.44 16.30 -3.37
CA ASP A 28 -30.69 15.95 -2.67
C ASP A 28 -30.65 14.66 -1.85
N ASN A 29 -29.50 13.96 -1.82
CA ASN A 29 -29.30 12.65 -1.16
C ASN A 29 -30.21 11.52 -1.70
N SER A 30 -30.87 11.71 -2.82
CA SER A 30 -31.74 10.71 -3.44
C SER A 30 -31.28 10.32 -4.84
N THR A 31 -30.85 11.29 -5.63
CA THR A 31 -30.37 11.11 -6.98
C THR A 31 -28.87 11.42 -7.01
N PHE A 32 -28.07 10.42 -7.33
CA PHE A 32 -26.61 10.56 -7.47
C PHE A 32 -26.22 10.58 -8.93
N ASP A 33 -25.21 11.41 -9.27
CA ASP A 33 -24.72 11.45 -10.63
C ASP A 33 -24.28 10.08 -11.11
N ASP A 34 -24.46 9.80 -12.42
CA ASP A 34 -23.99 8.58 -13.07
C ASP A 34 -22.46 8.60 -13.28
N ARG A 35 -21.86 9.79 -13.21
CA ARG A 35 -20.41 9.97 -13.30
C ARG A 35 -19.82 10.22 -11.93
N TYR A 36 -18.74 9.50 -11.63
CA TYR A 36 -17.97 9.79 -10.43
C TYR A 36 -17.30 11.16 -10.57
N TRP A 37 -17.29 11.89 -9.47
CA TRP A 37 -16.62 13.16 -9.36
C TRP A 37 -15.15 13.01 -8.96
N PHE A 38 -14.83 11.95 -8.18
CA PHE A 38 -13.50 11.67 -7.70
C PHE A 38 -13.22 10.17 -7.75
N LYS A 39 -12.02 9.80 -8.19
CA LYS A 39 -11.51 8.43 -8.20
C LYS A 39 -10.22 8.37 -7.39
N TYR A 40 -10.10 7.36 -6.56
CA TYR A 40 -8.92 7.10 -5.78
C TYR A 40 -8.56 5.62 -5.86
N ASP A 41 -7.35 5.33 -6.36
CA ASP A 41 -6.85 3.96 -6.47
C ASP A 41 -5.89 3.69 -5.30
N ILE A 42 -6.10 2.59 -4.58
CA ILE A 42 -5.27 2.12 -3.48
C ILE A 42 -4.57 0.86 -3.97
N LYS A 43 -3.26 0.91 -4.06
CA LYS A 43 -2.44 -0.23 -4.47
C LYS A 43 -2.30 -1.25 -3.35
N PRO A 44 -2.21 -2.56 -3.67
CA PRO A 44 -1.88 -3.57 -2.67
C PRO A 44 -0.47 -3.35 -2.16
N CYS A 45 -0.31 -3.49 -0.86
CA CYS A 45 0.98 -3.43 -0.19
C CYS A 45 1.15 -4.70 0.65
N VAL A 46 2.31 -5.32 0.57
CA VAL A 46 2.69 -6.48 1.36
C VAL A 46 3.90 -6.16 2.23
N GLN A 47 4.08 -6.96 3.27
CA GLN A 47 5.22 -6.88 4.17
C GLN A 47 6.07 -8.12 4.05
N ILE A 48 7.39 -7.96 3.99
CA ILE A 48 8.36 -9.04 4.16
C ILE A 48 9.36 -8.68 5.24
N GLY A 49 9.70 -9.64 6.10
CA GLY A 49 10.83 -9.50 7.01
C GLY A 49 12.14 -9.54 6.23
N TYR A 50 13.17 -8.86 6.72
CA TYR A 50 14.53 -9.01 6.22
C TYR A 50 15.54 -9.02 7.37
N ASP A 51 16.68 -9.63 7.12
CA ASP A 51 17.88 -9.58 7.97
C ASP A 51 19.15 -9.49 7.12
N ALA A 52 20.30 -9.46 7.79
CA ALA A 52 21.60 -9.33 7.14
C ALA A 52 21.64 -8.20 6.08
N GLY A 53 20.94 -7.11 6.35
CA GLY A 53 20.89 -5.94 5.47
C GLY A 53 22.24 -5.25 5.41
N THR A 54 22.80 -5.16 4.21
CA THR A 54 24.16 -4.59 3.94
C THR A 54 24.08 -3.23 3.28
N VAL A 55 23.01 -2.96 2.51
CA VAL A 55 22.80 -1.69 1.81
C VAL A 55 21.36 -1.23 2.02
N GLU A 56 21.18 0.03 2.40
CA GLU A 56 19.88 0.62 2.65
C GLU A 56 19.04 0.73 1.37
N TRP A 57 17.72 0.52 1.53
CA TRP A 57 16.76 0.60 0.46
C TRP A 57 16.53 2.04 -0.03
N ILE A 58 16.06 2.18 -1.26
CA ILE A 58 15.64 3.46 -1.84
C ILE A 58 14.14 3.38 -2.18
N LEU A 59 13.36 4.40 -1.77
CA LEU A 59 11.94 4.48 -2.11
C LEU A 59 11.73 4.49 -3.63
N GLY A 60 10.84 3.64 -4.10
CA GLY A 60 10.50 3.49 -5.51
C GLY A 60 11.43 2.55 -6.29
N GLU A 61 12.51 2.01 -5.68
CA GLU A 61 13.30 0.98 -6.36
C GLU A 61 12.53 -0.35 -6.45
N THR A 62 12.86 -1.13 -7.47
CA THR A 62 12.35 -2.50 -7.59
C THR A 62 13.28 -3.44 -6.81
N VAL A 63 12.72 -4.22 -5.91
CA VAL A 63 13.40 -5.34 -5.26
C VAL A 63 13.12 -6.61 -6.03
N THR A 64 14.17 -7.42 -6.21
CA THR A 64 14.08 -8.77 -6.80
C THR A 64 14.57 -9.78 -5.77
N ALA A 65 13.77 -10.82 -5.53
CA ALA A 65 14.14 -11.97 -4.71
C ALA A 65 14.78 -13.06 -5.57
N ALA A 66 15.64 -13.89 -4.99
CA ALA A 66 16.31 -14.99 -5.69
C ALA A 66 15.32 -16.00 -6.31
N SER A 67 14.14 -16.19 -5.72
CA SER A 67 13.03 -16.99 -6.26
C SER A 67 12.20 -16.29 -7.35
N ALA A 68 12.72 -15.19 -7.93
CA ALA A 68 12.11 -14.41 -9.01
C ALA A 68 10.85 -13.60 -8.63
N GLY A 69 10.58 -13.40 -7.34
CA GLY A 69 9.60 -12.43 -6.88
C GLY A 69 10.14 -11.01 -7.03
N THR A 70 9.25 -10.06 -7.34
CA THR A 70 9.59 -8.64 -7.44
C THR A 70 8.57 -7.78 -6.71
N GLY A 71 8.94 -6.56 -6.35
CA GLY A 71 8.04 -5.56 -5.79
C GLY A 71 8.71 -4.19 -5.74
N THR A 72 7.91 -3.14 -5.61
CA THR A 72 8.38 -1.75 -5.52
C THR A 72 8.46 -1.32 -4.05
N VAL A 73 9.61 -0.83 -3.60
CA VAL A 73 9.82 -0.36 -2.23
C VAL A 73 8.98 0.89 -1.95
N VAL A 74 8.12 0.82 -0.94
CA VAL A 74 7.34 1.97 -0.45
C VAL A 74 7.71 2.36 0.97
N GLY A 75 8.50 1.54 1.66
CA GLY A 75 9.02 1.86 2.99
C GLY A 75 9.76 0.68 3.60
N TRP A 76 10.44 0.94 4.70
CA TRP A 76 11.06 -0.10 5.54
C TRP A 76 11.18 0.38 6.98
N THR A 77 11.40 -0.56 7.88
CA THR A 77 11.74 -0.30 9.29
C THR A 77 12.97 -1.11 9.67
N ILE A 78 13.77 -0.57 10.58
CA ILE A 78 14.88 -1.30 11.21
C ILE A 78 14.44 -1.64 12.63
N SER A 79 14.43 -2.91 12.98
CA SER A 79 14.14 -3.40 14.34
C SER A 79 15.40 -3.71 15.14
N SER A 80 16.51 -4.06 14.46
CA SER A 80 17.81 -4.29 15.06
C SER A 80 18.93 -4.14 14.03
N GLY A 81 20.17 -4.00 14.50
CA GLY A 81 21.33 -3.82 13.66
C GLY A 81 21.37 -2.50 12.88
N SER A 82 22.17 -2.45 11.86
CA SER A 82 22.28 -1.30 10.96
C SER A 82 22.87 -1.73 9.60
N PHE A 83 22.52 -1.02 8.53
CA PHE A 83 23.10 -1.27 7.22
C PHE A 83 24.64 -1.04 7.20
N ALA A 84 25.13 -0.08 7.99
CA ALA A 84 26.56 0.17 8.12
C ALA A 84 27.31 -0.96 8.84
N GLY A 85 26.61 -1.78 9.61
CA GLY A 85 27.17 -2.95 10.30
C GLY A 85 26.97 -4.26 9.54
N ASP A 86 26.36 -4.22 8.36
CA ASP A 86 25.96 -5.39 7.55
C ASP A 86 25.03 -6.37 8.29
N ASP A 87 24.26 -5.88 9.28
CA ASP A 87 23.42 -6.68 10.16
C ASP A 87 22.00 -6.10 10.35
N ALA A 88 21.59 -5.15 9.50
CA ALA A 88 20.27 -4.57 9.60
C ALA A 88 19.17 -5.64 9.44
N ALA A 89 18.19 -5.61 10.36
CA ALA A 89 17.03 -6.48 10.31
C ALA A 89 15.74 -5.67 10.57
N GLY A 90 14.66 -6.02 9.91
CA GLY A 90 13.40 -5.29 10.04
C GLY A 90 12.33 -5.76 9.07
N ASN A 91 11.48 -4.84 8.66
CA ASN A 91 10.43 -5.09 7.67
C ASN A 91 10.59 -4.19 6.46
N LEU A 92 10.35 -4.76 5.29
CA LEU A 92 10.30 -4.08 4.00
C LEU A 92 8.85 -4.11 3.50
N TYR A 93 8.36 -2.99 3.03
CA TYR A 93 6.99 -2.81 2.52
C TYR A 93 7.04 -2.63 1.00
N LEU A 94 6.30 -3.49 0.29
CA LEU A 94 6.33 -3.55 -1.16
C LEU A 94 4.93 -3.37 -1.76
N GLU A 95 4.82 -2.49 -2.76
CA GLU A 95 3.68 -2.44 -3.70
C GLU A 95 3.99 -3.25 -4.96
N ASP A 96 2.93 -3.56 -5.72
CA ASP A 96 3.01 -4.26 -7.01
C ASP A 96 3.84 -5.57 -6.92
N GLN A 97 3.71 -6.29 -5.80
CA GLN A 97 4.44 -7.54 -5.58
C GLN A 97 3.93 -8.62 -6.54
N THR A 98 4.87 -9.27 -7.25
CA THR A 98 4.58 -10.37 -8.16
C THR A 98 5.59 -11.50 -8.00
N GLY A 99 5.23 -12.70 -8.43
CA GLY A 99 6.10 -13.87 -8.34
C GLY A 99 6.27 -14.37 -6.91
N THR A 100 7.23 -15.24 -6.71
CA THR A 100 7.52 -15.87 -5.41
C THR A 100 8.64 -15.15 -4.69
N MET A 101 8.44 -14.87 -3.42
CA MET A 101 9.44 -14.40 -2.46
C MET A 101 9.47 -15.39 -1.30
N ALA A 102 10.57 -16.08 -1.11
CA ALA A 102 10.71 -17.16 -0.15
C ALA A 102 11.67 -16.80 0.99
N ASN A 103 11.50 -17.45 2.13
CA ASN A 103 12.45 -17.33 3.24
C ASN A 103 13.89 -17.67 2.76
N ASP A 104 14.87 -16.93 3.25
CA ASP A 104 16.28 -17.02 2.92
C ASP A 104 16.64 -16.59 1.47
N ASP A 105 15.69 -16.00 0.72
CA ASP A 105 16.00 -15.39 -0.57
C ASP A 105 16.93 -14.19 -0.40
N ALA A 106 17.95 -14.10 -1.25
CA ALA A 106 18.67 -12.85 -1.41
C ALA A 106 17.74 -11.81 -2.05
N LEU A 107 17.62 -10.66 -1.41
CA LEU A 107 16.87 -9.50 -1.87
C LEU A 107 17.84 -8.48 -2.45
N THR A 108 17.60 -8.08 -3.69
CA THR A 108 18.47 -7.10 -4.38
C THR A 108 17.62 -5.96 -4.93
N GLY A 109 17.92 -4.74 -4.54
CA GLY A 109 17.35 -3.52 -5.08
C GLY A 109 17.93 -3.19 -6.46
N SER A 110 17.12 -2.57 -7.31
CA SER A 110 17.53 -2.17 -8.66
C SER A 110 18.52 -1.00 -8.67
N VAL A 111 18.63 -0.26 -7.59
CA VAL A 111 19.51 0.92 -7.43
C VAL A 111 20.52 0.68 -6.31
N ALA A 112 20.04 0.27 -5.15
CA ALA A 112 20.84 0.03 -3.96
C ALA A 112 20.36 -1.23 -3.25
N GLY A 113 19.77 -1.18 -2.09
CA GLY A 113 19.15 -2.22 -1.28
C GLY A 113 19.71 -3.64 -1.39
N ALA A 114 20.21 -4.19 -0.31
CA ALA A 114 20.64 -5.59 -0.27
C ALA A 114 20.42 -6.18 1.13
N ALA A 115 19.73 -7.32 1.19
CA ALA A 115 19.44 -8.05 2.43
C ALA A 115 19.09 -9.51 2.12
N THR A 116 18.79 -10.27 3.16
CA THR A 116 18.20 -11.61 3.05
C THR A 116 16.76 -11.57 3.53
N GLN A 117 15.84 -12.21 2.84
CA GLN A 117 14.45 -12.32 3.29
C GLN A 117 14.36 -13.19 4.53
N ASN A 118 13.64 -12.72 5.53
CA ASN A 118 13.40 -13.44 6.77
C ASN A 118 11.88 -13.69 6.93
N GLY A 119 11.46 -14.91 6.66
CA GLY A 119 10.07 -15.32 6.72
C GLY A 119 9.33 -15.21 5.39
N SER A 120 8.02 -15.45 5.44
CA SER A 120 7.13 -15.40 4.29
C SER A 120 6.62 -13.98 4.04
N VAL A 121 6.11 -13.72 2.83
CA VAL A 121 5.29 -12.52 2.54
C VAL A 121 4.07 -12.52 3.47
N ALA A 122 3.81 -11.40 4.10
CA ALA A 122 2.75 -11.24 5.08
C ALA A 122 1.73 -10.19 4.65
N ASN A 123 0.52 -10.33 5.18
CA ASN A 123 -0.53 -9.32 5.06
C ASN A 123 -0.02 -7.99 5.65
N HIS A 124 -0.38 -6.89 5.01
CA HIS A 124 -0.05 -5.57 5.52
C HIS A 124 -1.29 -4.69 5.64
N ALA A 125 -1.45 -4.11 6.82
CA ALA A 125 -2.47 -3.09 7.05
C ALA A 125 -2.05 -1.78 6.37
N PHE A 126 -2.98 -1.14 5.69
CA PHE A 126 -2.76 0.14 5.05
C PHE A 126 -3.65 1.23 5.65
N GLN A 127 -3.17 2.46 5.61
CA GLN A 127 -3.95 3.66 5.81
C GLN A 127 -3.58 4.65 4.70
N HIS A 128 -4.53 4.96 3.84
CA HIS A 128 -4.35 5.88 2.74
C HIS A 128 -5.18 7.15 2.93
N HIS A 129 -4.56 8.29 2.68
CA HIS A 129 -5.18 9.60 2.69
C HIS A 129 -5.21 10.16 1.28
N SER A 130 -6.38 10.58 0.80
CA SER A 130 -6.44 11.30 -0.46
C SER A 130 -5.77 12.67 -0.33
N GLN A 131 -5.44 13.29 -1.47
CA GLN A 131 -5.18 14.72 -1.47
C GLN A 131 -6.43 15.49 -1.02
N PRO A 132 -6.28 16.70 -0.46
CA PRO A 132 -7.42 17.53 -0.09
C PRO A 132 -8.33 17.79 -1.29
N ILE A 133 -9.63 17.62 -1.10
CA ILE A 133 -10.65 17.70 -2.15
C ILE A 133 -11.54 18.91 -1.91
N SER A 134 -11.78 19.70 -2.97
CA SER A 134 -12.64 20.89 -2.96
C SER A 134 -13.19 21.16 -4.38
N PRO A 135 -14.43 21.67 -4.56
CA PRO A 135 -15.45 21.91 -3.55
C PRO A 135 -16.11 20.62 -3.05
N ILE A 136 -16.82 20.70 -1.92
CA ILE A 136 -17.55 19.57 -1.34
C ILE A 136 -18.98 19.60 -1.86
N PRO A 137 -19.52 18.54 -2.50
CA PRO A 137 -20.94 18.38 -2.75
C PRO A 137 -21.71 18.22 -1.44
N LEU A 138 -23.01 18.50 -1.46
CA LEU A 138 -23.85 18.43 -0.27
C LEU A 138 -23.96 16.99 0.26
N TYR A 139 -24.07 16.02 -0.65
CA TYR A 139 -24.09 14.59 -0.34
C TYR A 139 -23.15 13.82 -1.26
N MET A 140 -22.64 12.72 -0.78
CA MET A 140 -21.76 11.82 -1.53
C MET A 140 -22.12 10.37 -1.28
N LYS A 141 -22.03 9.57 -2.33
CA LYS A 141 -22.05 8.10 -2.27
C LYS A 141 -20.69 7.57 -2.66
N ALA A 142 -20.12 6.69 -1.86
CA ALA A 142 -18.93 5.95 -2.21
C ALA A 142 -19.26 4.59 -2.81
N ARG A 143 -18.54 4.21 -3.86
CA ARG A 143 -18.49 2.85 -4.38
C ARG A 143 -17.05 2.37 -4.29
N VAL A 144 -16.84 1.27 -3.57
CA VAL A 144 -15.54 0.61 -3.48
C VAL A 144 -15.59 -0.63 -4.34
N THR A 145 -14.60 -0.78 -5.19
CA THR A 145 -14.40 -1.95 -6.05
C THR A 145 -13.09 -2.61 -5.65
N ASN A 146 -13.15 -3.87 -5.27
CA ASN A 146 -11.96 -4.71 -5.18
C ASN A 146 -11.65 -5.20 -6.61
N ASN A 147 -10.46 -4.87 -7.09
CA ASN A 147 -10.05 -5.20 -8.46
C ASN A 147 -9.37 -6.57 -8.53
N GLY A 148 -8.97 -7.14 -7.38
CA GLY A 148 -8.28 -8.42 -7.28
C GLY A 148 -9.19 -9.57 -6.86
N ASP A 149 -8.66 -10.78 -6.90
CA ASP A 149 -9.36 -12.01 -6.54
C ASP A 149 -9.32 -12.28 -5.01
N GLU A 150 -8.41 -11.62 -4.29
CA GLU A 150 -8.21 -11.81 -2.87
C GLU A 150 -9.03 -10.81 -2.03
N SER A 151 -9.43 -11.24 -0.85
CA SER A 151 -10.22 -10.40 0.05
C SER A 151 -9.37 -9.32 0.73
N VAL A 152 -9.95 -8.13 0.86
CA VAL A 152 -9.46 -7.07 1.75
C VAL A 152 -10.28 -7.12 3.02
N THR A 153 -9.64 -7.20 4.17
CA THR A 153 -10.30 -7.30 5.48
C THR A 153 -10.23 -5.98 6.24
N GLY A 154 -11.22 -5.75 7.11
CA GLY A 154 -11.25 -4.57 7.97
C GLY A 154 -11.34 -3.23 7.21
N PHE A 155 -11.83 -3.25 5.95
CA PHE A 155 -11.90 -2.03 5.17
C PHE A 155 -12.85 -1.01 5.81
N THR A 156 -12.35 0.20 6.02
CA THR A 156 -13.12 1.36 6.43
C THR A 156 -12.89 2.53 5.48
N LEU A 157 -13.89 3.36 5.31
CA LEU A 157 -13.80 4.60 4.56
C LEU A 157 -14.41 5.72 5.41
N ALA A 158 -13.62 6.74 5.68
CA ALA A 158 -14.03 7.92 6.42
C ALA A 158 -13.78 9.19 5.60
N VAL A 159 -14.59 10.19 5.85
CA VAL A 159 -14.39 11.54 5.30
C VAL A 159 -14.09 12.47 6.46
N THR A 160 -12.91 13.07 6.43
CA THR A 160 -12.47 14.01 7.47
C THR A 160 -12.39 15.41 6.89
N THR A 161 -13.10 16.35 7.54
CA THR A 161 -13.02 17.76 7.16
C THR A 161 -11.74 18.37 7.70
N MET A 162 -11.01 19.08 6.85
CA MET A 162 -9.87 19.88 7.29
C MET A 162 -10.40 21.26 7.73
N GLY A 163 -10.24 21.56 9.02
CA GLY A 163 -10.47 22.91 9.54
C GLY A 163 -9.46 23.89 8.92
N LEU A 164 -9.91 25.07 8.57
CA LEU A 164 -9.05 26.22 8.28
C LEU A 164 -8.60 26.86 9.58
#